data_e76f187abef613a966de9e7c67b304d0
#
_entry.id   e76f187abef613a966de9e7c67b304d0
#
_cell.length_a   1.000
_cell.length_b   1.000
_cell.length_c   1.000
_cell.angle_alpha   90.00
_cell.angle_beta   90.00
_cell.angle_gamma   90.00
#
_symmetry.space_group_name_H-M   'P 1'
#
loop_
_entity.id
_entity.type
_entity.pdbx_description
1 polymer ?
#
loop_
_entity_poly.entity_id
_entity_poly.type
_entity_poly.pdbx_seq_one_letter_code
_entity_poly.pdbx_strand_id
1 'polypeptide(L)'
;MRLDQGAAGRYHPSDEVRWMTDEAEHLREVMRRWTTGICIVAAAVANSRRGMTVSSLTSVSLDPALILVVLNGDSNTARWVDRAGLFGVSILAAEQKEIAATFAEADAERRRFEVGVWQRGRLGVPLLEGSLATMEVRVVQTVLTGTHRIVVGHIEEVGELRLGTPLVYFDRAYAAPKGLGGVPS
;
A
#
# COMPACT_ATOMS: atom_id res chain seq x y z
N MET A 1 -6.07 -34.29 48.61
CA MET A 1 -6.66 -33.51 47.51
C MET A 1 -5.80 -33.76 46.27
N ARG A 2 -6.19 -34.71 45.44
CA ARG A 2 -5.47 -35.07 44.21
C ARG A 2 -5.86 -34.05 43.13
N LEU A 3 -4.86 -33.35 42.60
CA LEU A 3 -5.04 -32.52 41.41
C LEU A 3 -5.16 -33.45 40.19
N ASP A 4 -6.29 -33.41 39.57
CA ASP A 4 -6.59 -34.09 38.30
C ASP A 4 -5.68 -33.54 37.21
N GLN A 5 -4.80 -34.38 36.69
CA GLN A 5 -3.98 -34.05 35.52
C GLN A 5 -4.86 -34.28 34.28
N GLY A 6 -5.65 -33.23 33.94
CA GLY A 6 -6.43 -33.18 32.75
C GLY A 6 -5.55 -33.40 31.49
N ALA A 7 -6.00 -34.30 30.67
CA ALA A 7 -5.41 -34.79 29.45
C ALA A 7 -4.83 -33.66 28.57
N ALA A 8 -3.52 -33.60 28.43
CA ALA A 8 -2.86 -32.88 27.38
C ALA A 8 -3.30 -33.51 26.04
N GLY A 9 -4.20 -32.84 25.32
CA GLY A 9 -4.58 -33.23 23.97
C GLY A 9 -3.32 -33.36 23.13
N ARG A 10 -3.18 -34.48 22.45
CA ARG A 10 -2.04 -34.72 21.55
C ARG A 10 -2.12 -33.69 20.44
N TYR A 11 -1.14 -32.78 20.41
CA TYR A 11 -0.89 -31.86 19.34
C TYR A 11 -0.69 -32.62 18.04
N HIS A 12 -1.49 -32.34 17.04
CA HIS A 12 -1.35 -32.93 15.70
C HIS A 12 -0.94 -31.83 14.72
N PRO A 13 0.11 -32.03 13.89
CA PRO A 13 0.56 -31.01 12.93
C PRO A 13 -0.51 -30.50 11.97
N SER A 14 -1.56 -31.30 11.70
CA SER A 14 -2.72 -30.90 10.91
C SER A 14 -3.60 -29.84 11.60
N ASP A 15 -3.56 -29.77 12.95
CA ASP A 15 -4.35 -28.79 13.70
C ASP A 15 -3.73 -27.40 13.64
N GLU A 16 -2.39 -27.33 13.57
CA GLU A 16 -1.64 -26.08 13.39
C GLU A 16 -1.93 -25.42 12.03
N VAL A 17 -1.94 -26.20 10.97
CA VAL A 17 -2.24 -25.70 9.63
C VAL A 17 -3.70 -25.21 9.53
N ARG A 18 -4.63 -25.89 10.22
CA ARG A 18 -6.05 -25.56 10.18
C ARG A 18 -6.37 -24.25 10.90
N TRP A 19 -5.86 -24.06 12.13
CA TRP A 19 -6.12 -22.80 12.85
C TRP A 19 -5.40 -21.60 12.20
N MET A 20 -4.22 -21.80 11.60
CA MET A 20 -3.52 -20.74 10.85
C MET A 20 -4.30 -20.30 9.58
N THR A 21 -4.96 -21.24 8.90
CA THR A 21 -5.83 -20.90 7.75
C THR A 21 -7.09 -20.17 8.23
N ASP A 22 -7.68 -20.60 9.33
CA ASP A 22 -8.85 -19.95 9.92
C ASP A 22 -8.54 -18.52 10.40
N GLU A 23 -7.38 -18.29 11.04
CA GLU A 23 -6.95 -16.94 11.45
C GLU A 23 -6.74 -16.00 10.28
N ALA A 24 -6.05 -16.46 9.23
CA ALA A 24 -5.82 -15.65 8.05
C ALA A 24 -7.13 -15.29 7.32
N GLU A 25 -8.09 -16.20 7.32
CA GLU A 25 -9.40 -15.99 6.72
C GLU A 25 -10.25 -15.03 7.55
N HIS A 26 -10.25 -15.18 8.88
CA HIS A 26 -10.89 -14.24 9.80
C HIS A 26 -10.29 -12.84 9.70
N LEU A 27 -8.97 -12.72 9.64
CA LEU A 27 -8.31 -11.42 9.46
C LEU A 27 -8.73 -10.77 8.12
N ARG A 28 -8.75 -11.53 7.02
CA ARG A 28 -9.22 -11.01 5.73
C ARG A 28 -10.67 -10.50 5.82
N GLU A 29 -11.55 -11.23 6.53
CA GLU A 29 -12.94 -10.85 6.69
C GLU A 29 -13.10 -9.56 7.54
N VAL A 30 -12.29 -9.38 8.57
CA VAL A 30 -12.23 -8.13 9.35
C VAL A 30 -11.72 -6.98 8.48
N MET A 31 -10.63 -7.19 7.73
CA MET A 31 -10.02 -6.16 6.88
C MET A 31 -10.91 -5.74 5.70
N ARG A 32 -11.87 -6.55 5.28
CA ARG A 32 -12.89 -6.15 4.31
C ARG A 32 -13.76 -5.00 4.79
N ARG A 33 -13.90 -4.82 6.11
CA ARG A 33 -14.70 -3.75 6.73
C ARG A 33 -13.90 -2.47 6.95
N TRP A 34 -12.59 -2.53 6.70
CA TRP A 34 -11.70 -1.40 6.84
C TRP A 34 -11.59 -0.65 5.50
N THR A 35 -12.14 0.56 5.45
CA THR A 35 -12.04 1.42 4.26
C THR A 35 -10.69 2.13 4.24
N THR A 36 -10.01 2.08 3.11
CA THR A 36 -8.71 2.74 2.91
C THR A 36 -8.72 3.61 1.65
N GLY A 37 -7.93 4.67 1.66
CA GLY A 37 -7.54 5.35 0.44
C GLY A 37 -6.63 4.45 -0.41
N ILE A 38 -6.59 4.71 -1.72
CA ILE A 38 -5.75 3.99 -2.67
C ILE A 38 -4.68 4.91 -3.23
N CYS A 39 -3.45 4.43 -3.26
CA CYS A 39 -2.36 5.11 -3.92
C CYS A 39 -1.48 4.15 -4.73
N ILE A 40 -0.67 4.71 -5.63
CA ILE A 40 0.41 4.01 -6.29
C ILE A 40 1.71 4.37 -5.59
N VAL A 41 2.48 3.35 -5.21
CA VAL A 41 3.90 3.48 -4.84
C VAL A 41 4.73 3.07 -6.04
N ALA A 42 5.64 3.93 -6.47
CA ALA A 42 6.50 3.69 -7.62
C ALA A 42 7.94 4.10 -7.35
N ALA A 43 8.89 3.33 -7.84
CA ALA A 43 10.32 3.60 -7.76
C ALA A 43 10.99 3.41 -9.12
N ALA A 44 12.11 4.10 -9.32
CA ALA A 44 12.93 3.99 -10.53
C ALA A 44 14.37 3.69 -10.17
N VAL A 45 14.98 2.77 -10.92
CA VAL A 45 16.41 2.45 -10.87
C VAL A 45 16.93 2.46 -12.30
N ALA A 46 17.86 3.34 -12.60
CA ALA A 46 18.32 3.61 -13.97
C ALA A 46 17.12 3.91 -14.89
N ASN A 47 16.95 3.15 -15.97
CA ASN A 47 15.87 3.31 -16.94
C ASN A 47 14.65 2.41 -16.68
N SER A 48 14.63 1.71 -15.55
CA SER A 48 13.55 0.80 -15.21
C SER A 48 12.67 1.37 -14.10
N ARG A 49 11.34 1.24 -14.26
CA ARG A 49 10.35 1.67 -13.26
C ARG A 49 9.59 0.45 -12.75
N ARG A 50 9.25 0.47 -11.46
CA ARG A 50 8.36 -0.52 -10.83
C ARG A 50 7.38 0.23 -9.94
N GLY A 51 6.18 -0.27 -9.89
CA GLY A 51 5.14 0.32 -9.04
C GLY A 51 4.05 -0.69 -8.73
N MET A 52 3.30 -0.43 -7.68
CA MET A 52 2.15 -1.24 -7.28
C MET A 52 1.10 -0.38 -6.60
N THR A 53 -0.13 -0.84 -6.66
CA THR A 53 -1.23 -0.27 -5.88
C THR A 53 -1.08 -0.69 -4.43
N VAL A 54 -1.24 0.27 -3.53
CA VAL A 54 -1.25 0.04 -2.09
C VAL A 54 -2.45 0.73 -1.43
N SER A 55 -2.93 0.12 -0.37
CA SER A 55 -3.97 0.63 0.53
C SER A 55 -3.44 0.89 1.94
N SER A 56 -2.13 0.79 2.11
CA SER A 56 -1.44 0.79 3.41
C SER A 56 -0.75 2.11 3.76
N LEU A 57 -0.95 3.17 2.97
CA LEU A 57 -0.37 4.48 3.26
C LEU A 57 -0.91 5.02 4.58
N THR A 58 0.01 5.42 5.46
CA THR A 58 -0.33 6.01 6.77
C THR A 58 0.63 7.16 7.09
N SER A 59 0.08 8.25 7.62
CA SER A 59 0.87 9.33 8.23
C SER A 59 1.45 8.84 9.55
N VAL A 60 2.73 9.07 9.80
CA VAL A 60 3.45 8.65 11.01
C VAL A 60 3.76 9.85 11.91
N SER A 61 4.29 10.94 11.33
CA SER A 61 4.70 12.14 12.06
C SER A 61 4.60 13.35 11.13
N LEU A 62 4.38 14.52 11.71
CA LEU A 62 4.44 15.79 10.99
C LEU A 62 5.79 16.49 11.15
N ASP A 63 6.50 16.21 12.25
CA ASP A 63 7.83 16.73 12.51
C ASP A 63 8.70 15.63 13.13
N PRO A 64 9.66 15.05 12.37
CA PRO A 64 9.80 15.19 10.92
C PRO A 64 8.60 14.62 10.15
N ALA A 65 8.42 15.07 8.90
CA ALA A 65 7.32 14.64 8.03
C ALA A 65 7.53 13.19 7.55
N LEU A 66 6.92 12.24 8.25
CA LEU A 66 7.08 10.80 8.00
C LEU A 66 5.76 10.15 7.60
N ILE A 67 5.86 9.26 6.65
CA ILE A 67 4.80 8.32 6.26
C ILE A 67 5.31 6.88 6.33
N LEU A 68 4.39 5.92 6.36
CA LEU A 68 4.71 4.53 6.10
C LEU A 68 3.84 3.95 4.98
N VAL A 69 4.40 2.96 4.30
CA VAL A 69 3.68 2.06 3.40
C VAL A 69 4.08 0.62 3.71
N VAL A 70 3.15 -0.32 3.49
CA VAL A 70 3.42 -1.75 3.63
C VAL A 70 3.40 -2.38 2.24
N LEU A 71 4.50 -2.99 1.83
CA LEU A 71 4.68 -3.60 0.52
C LEU A 71 4.84 -5.11 0.66
N ASN A 72 4.30 -5.88 -0.28
CA ASN A 72 4.64 -7.29 -0.37
C ASN A 72 6.16 -7.44 -0.54
N GLY A 73 6.81 -8.17 0.37
CA GLY A 73 8.26 -8.28 0.46
C GLY A 73 8.93 -8.92 -0.76
N ASP A 74 8.20 -9.78 -1.48
CA ASP A 74 8.67 -10.46 -2.69
C ASP A 74 8.40 -9.68 -3.97
N SER A 75 7.69 -8.56 -3.89
CA SER A 75 7.37 -7.74 -5.07
C SER A 75 8.62 -7.07 -5.66
N ASN A 76 8.65 -6.94 -6.97
CA ASN A 76 9.68 -6.16 -7.63
C ASN A 76 9.66 -4.68 -7.19
N THR A 77 8.48 -4.14 -6.89
CA THR A 77 8.36 -2.77 -6.39
C THR A 77 9.08 -2.58 -5.06
N ALA A 78 8.92 -3.50 -4.10
CA ALA A 78 9.63 -3.44 -2.81
C ALA A 78 11.15 -3.48 -3.00
N ARG A 79 11.64 -4.37 -3.88
CA ARG A 79 13.08 -4.44 -4.22
C ARG A 79 13.60 -3.16 -4.86
N TRP A 80 12.80 -2.49 -5.72
CA TRP A 80 13.16 -1.21 -6.34
C TRP A 80 13.19 -0.07 -5.35
N VAL A 81 12.22 -0.02 -4.42
CA VAL A 81 12.19 0.95 -3.31
C VAL A 81 13.45 0.83 -2.46
N ASP A 82 13.80 -0.39 -2.02
CA ASP A 82 15.02 -0.62 -1.24
C ASP A 82 16.29 -0.20 -2.01
N ARG A 83 16.36 -0.57 -3.30
CA ARG A 83 17.54 -0.29 -4.12
C ARG A 83 17.68 1.19 -4.46
N ALA A 84 16.59 1.89 -4.69
CA ALA A 84 16.57 3.32 -5.01
C ALA A 84 16.77 4.19 -3.77
N GLY A 85 16.32 3.72 -2.59
CA GLY A 85 16.23 4.53 -1.38
C GLY A 85 15.23 5.67 -1.49
N LEU A 86 14.46 5.72 -2.58
CA LEU A 86 13.49 6.75 -2.93
C LEU A 86 12.26 6.11 -3.58
N PHE A 87 11.09 6.67 -3.33
CA PHE A 87 9.87 6.28 -4.02
C PHE A 87 8.90 7.46 -4.17
N GLY A 88 8.07 7.39 -5.21
CA GLY A 88 6.94 8.29 -5.41
C GLY A 88 5.68 7.68 -4.84
N VAL A 89 4.82 8.53 -4.29
CA VAL A 89 3.45 8.20 -3.88
C VAL A 89 2.50 9.07 -4.67
N SER A 90 1.49 8.45 -5.28
CA SER A 90 0.41 9.14 -5.99
C SER A 90 -0.93 8.73 -5.39
N ILE A 91 -1.60 9.62 -4.66
CA ILE A 91 -2.91 9.38 -4.05
C ILE A 91 -3.97 9.50 -5.13
N LEU A 92 -4.71 8.41 -5.37
CA LEU A 92 -5.57 8.31 -6.54
C LEU A 92 -6.92 9.01 -6.37
N ALA A 93 -7.33 9.66 -7.45
CA ALA A 93 -8.70 10.13 -7.65
C ALA A 93 -9.63 9.00 -8.11
N ALA A 94 -10.93 9.16 -7.89
CA ALA A 94 -11.94 8.14 -8.20
C ALA A 94 -11.96 7.70 -9.68
N GLU A 95 -11.65 8.62 -10.58
CA GLU A 95 -11.55 8.38 -12.02
C GLU A 95 -10.33 7.51 -12.42
N GLN A 96 -9.35 7.33 -11.53
CA GLN A 96 -8.13 6.56 -11.77
C GLN A 96 -8.27 5.07 -11.36
N LYS A 97 -9.52 4.57 -11.25
CA LYS A 97 -9.81 3.17 -10.87
C LYS A 97 -9.12 2.14 -11.78
N GLU A 98 -9.08 2.37 -13.08
CA GLU A 98 -8.45 1.47 -14.04
C GLU A 98 -6.94 1.36 -13.79
N ILE A 99 -6.30 2.49 -13.49
CA ILE A 99 -4.87 2.53 -13.15
C ILE A 99 -4.62 1.73 -11.87
N ALA A 100 -5.45 1.94 -10.83
CA ALA A 100 -5.36 1.17 -9.59
C ALA A 100 -5.48 -0.34 -9.85
N ALA A 101 -6.43 -0.78 -10.66
CA ALA A 101 -6.62 -2.18 -10.99
C ALA A 101 -5.39 -2.76 -11.71
N THR A 102 -4.89 -2.08 -12.74
CA THR A 102 -3.70 -2.52 -13.50
C THR A 102 -2.46 -2.65 -12.62
N PHE A 103 -2.24 -1.72 -11.68
CA PHE A 103 -1.10 -1.78 -10.77
C PHE A 103 -1.26 -2.80 -9.64
N ALA A 104 -2.47 -3.30 -9.39
CA ALA A 104 -2.75 -4.37 -8.45
C ALA A 104 -2.55 -5.77 -9.04
N GLU A 105 -2.69 -5.93 -10.37
CA GLU A 105 -2.56 -7.22 -11.04
C GLU A 105 -1.11 -7.69 -11.06
N ALA A 106 -0.87 -8.95 -10.66
CA ALA A 106 0.47 -9.53 -10.65
C ALA A 106 1.08 -9.63 -12.06
N ASP A 107 0.28 -10.04 -13.04
CA ASP A 107 0.73 -10.30 -14.40
C ASP A 107 0.83 -9.03 -15.27
N ALA A 108 0.34 -7.91 -14.79
CA ALA A 108 0.33 -6.64 -15.53
C ALA A 108 1.63 -5.83 -15.39
N GLU A 109 2.67 -6.32 -14.73
CA GLU A 109 3.88 -5.54 -14.39
C GLU A 109 4.51 -4.81 -15.59
N ARG A 110 4.50 -5.44 -16.76
CA ARG A 110 5.05 -4.84 -17.99
C ARG A 110 4.20 -3.69 -18.53
N ARG A 111 2.87 -3.73 -18.31
CA ARG A 111 1.91 -2.76 -18.84
C ARG A 111 1.59 -1.62 -17.88
N ARG A 112 1.98 -1.73 -16.60
CA ARG A 112 1.60 -0.79 -15.53
C ARG A 112 1.84 0.67 -15.92
N PHE A 113 2.98 0.98 -16.49
CA PHE A 113 3.34 2.34 -16.88
C PHE A 113 2.89 2.74 -18.29
N GLU A 114 2.13 1.90 -18.98
CA GLU A 114 1.46 2.20 -20.24
C GLU A 114 0.08 2.84 -19.99
N VAL A 115 -0.49 2.67 -18.79
CA VAL A 115 -1.74 3.31 -18.38
C VAL A 115 -1.47 4.57 -17.57
N GLY A 116 -2.25 5.63 -17.84
CA GLY A 116 -2.05 6.94 -17.24
C GLY A 116 -0.86 7.71 -17.83
N VAL A 117 -0.72 8.95 -17.39
CA VAL A 117 0.40 9.83 -17.76
C VAL A 117 1.36 9.92 -16.58
N TRP A 118 2.62 9.61 -16.82
CA TRP A 118 3.64 9.52 -15.78
C TRP A 118 4.72 10.57 -16.00
N GLN A 119 4.92 11.40 -15.00
CA GLN A 119 6.03 12.35 -14.96
C GLN A 119 7.16 11.85 -14.06
N ARG A 120 8.34 12.39 -14.29
CA ARG A 120 9.49 12.19 -13.43
C ARG A 120 9.54 13.33 -12.42
N GLY A 121 9.43 12.99 -11.14
CA GLY A 121 9.57 13.96 -10.06
C GLY A 121 10.97 14.56 -9.96
N ARG A 122 11.15 15.53 -9.09
CA ARG A 122 12.42 16.26 -8.90
C ARG A 122 13.55 15.34 -8.44
N LEU A 123 13.22 14.36 -7.58
CA LEU A 123 14.18 13.34 -7.14
C LEU A 123 14.27 12.13 -8.07
N GLY A 124 13.56 12.18 -9.20
CA GLY A 124 13.64 11.18 -10.24
C GLY A 124 12.68 10.00 -10.11
N VAL A 125 11.78 10.01 -9.13
CA VAL A 125 10.78 8.96 -8.95
C VAL A 125 9.59 9.16 -9.89
N PRO A 126 8.89 8.06 -10.28
CA PRO A 126 7.68 8.17 -11.10
C PRO A 126 6.51 8.71 -10.27
N LEU A 127 5.81 9.71 -10.81
CA LEU A 127 4.58 10.28 -10.26
C LEU A 127 3.48 10.26 -11.31
N LEU A 128 2.26 9.91 -10.92
CA LEU A 128 1.10 9.84 -11.80
C LEU A 128 0.41 11.20 -11.86
N GLU A 129 0.23 11.75 -13.08
CA GLU A 129 -0.50 12.98 -13.29
C GLU A 129 -2.00 12.82 -12.99
N GLY A 130 -2.63 13.91 -12.56
CA GLY A 130 -4.03 13.97 -12.22
C GLY A 130 -4.38 13.22 -10.92
N SER A 131 -3.40 12.83 -10.12
CA SER A 131 -3.61 12.33 -8.75
C SER A 131 -4.09 13.45 -7.83
N LEU A 132 -4.77 13.12 -6.73
CA LEU A 132 -5.19 14.12 -5.74
C LEU A 132 -3.98 14.75 -5.03
N ALA A 133 -2.95 13.96 -4.79
CA ALA A 133 -1.69 14.43 -4.25
C ALA A 133 -0.55 13.52 -4.72
N THR A 134 0.64 14.10 -4.87
CA THR A 134 1.87 13.34 -5.13
C THR A 134 2.95 13.74 -4.14
N MET A 135 3.79 12.76 -3.76
CA MET A 135 4.91 12.96 -2.84
C MET A 135 6.13 12.21 -3.34
N GLU A 136 7.31 12.80 -3.14
CA GLU A 136 8.59 12.12 -3.31
C GLU A 136 9.16 11.84 -1.92
N VAL A 137 9.51 10.59 -1.68
CA VAL A 137 9.78 10.07 -0.34
C VAL A 137 11.13 9.39 -0.30
N ARG A 138 11.94 9.72 0.70
CA ARG A 138 13.20 9.05 1.00
C ARG A 138 12.97 7.97 2.06
N VAL A 139 13.44 6.77 1.78
CA VAL A 139 13.39 5.67 2.75
C VAL A 139 14.26 6.01 3.97
N VAL A 140 13.66 5.94 5.14
CA VAL A 140 14.33 6.13 6.44
C VAL A 140 14.59 4.78 7.10
N GLN A 141 13.60 3.88 7.02
CA GLN A 141 13.68 2.57 7.65
C GLN A 141 12.84 1.56 6.88
N THR A 142 13.34 0.35 6.77
CA THR A 142 12.58 -0.81 6.29
C THR A 142 12.60 -1.92 7.33
N VAL A 143 11.45 -2.45 7.69
CA VAL A 143 11.31 -3.58 8.61
C VAL A 143 10.60 -4.72 7.89
N LEU A 144 11.27 -5.88 7.82
CA LEU A 144 10.64 -7.10 7.31
C LEU A 144 9.76 -7.72 8.42
N THR A 145 8.49 -7.85 8.16
CA THR A 145 7.52 -8.40 9.12
C THR A 145 6.61 -9.39 8.39
N GLY A 146 6.74 -10.68 8.73
CA GLY A 146 6.07 -11.75 8.00
C GLY A 146 6.45 -11.73 6.52
N THR A 147 5.44 -11.68 5.65
CA THR A 147 5.59 -11.65 4.19
C THR A 147 5.70 -10.23 3.62
N HIS A 148 5.71 -9.19 4.47
CA HIS A 148 5.64 -7.79 4.05
C HIS A 148 6.80 -6.96 4.59
N ARG A 149 7.07 -5.86 3.94
CA ARG A 149 8.01 -4.82 4.35
C ARG A 149 7.25 -3.58 4.75
N ILE A 150 7.45 -3.15 5.98
CA ILE A 150 7.01 -1.84 6.46
C ILE A 150 8.12 -0.86 6.09
N VAL A 151 7.82 0.06 5.20
CA VAL A 151 8.76 1.09 4.74
C VAL A 151 8.34 2.42 5.33
N VAL A 152 9.17 2.97 6.22
CA VAL A 152 9.01 4.33 6.74
C VAL A 152 9.84 5.26 5.87
N GLY A 153 9.26 6.37 5.43
CA GLY A 153 9.93 7.34 4.60
C GLY A 153 9.66 8.78 5.01
N HIS A 154 10.66 9.62 4.78
CA HIS A 154 10.58 11.07 4.95
C HIS A 154 10.09 11.71 3.67
N ILE A 155 9.11 12.60 3.76
CA ILE A 155 8.62 13.38 2.62
C ILE A 155 9.64 14.45 2.29
N GLU A 156 10.25 14.36 1.12
CA GLU A 156 11.24 15.33 0.62
C GLU A 156 10.60 16.42 -0.22
N GLU A 157 9.59 16.05 -1.02
CA GLU A 157 8.87 16.95 -1.91
C GLU A 157 7.39 16.60 -1.93
N VAL A 158 6.58 17.62 -1.96
CA VAL A 158 5.14 17.53 -2.24
C VAL A 158 4.92 18.13 -3.63
N GLY A 159 4.35 17.33 -4.51
CA GLY A 159 4.06 17.75 -5.88
C GLY A 159 2.62 18.25 -6.03
N GLU A 160 1.85 17.57 -6.89
CA GLU A 160 0.47 17.95 -7.17
C GLU A 160 -0.39 17.87 -5.90
N LEU A 161 -1.21 18.89 -5.70
CA LEU A 161 -2.30 18.93 -4.72
C LEU A 161 -3.54 19.44 -5.45
N ARG A 162 -4.56 18.61 -5.60
CA ARG A 162 -5.81 19.02 -6.22
C ARG A 162 -7.03 18.54 -5.44
N LEU A 163 -8.11 19.29 -5.52
CA LEU A 163 -9.42 18.88 -5.01
C LEU A 163 -10.00 17.78 -5.91
N GLY A 164 -10.71 16.84 -5.33
CA GLY A 164 -11.37 15.76 -6.05
C GLY A 164 -11.90 14.70 -5.11
N THR A 165 -12.60 13.73 -5.69
CA THR A 165 -13.13 12.60 -4.94
C THR A 165 -12.04 11.51 -4.86
N PRO A 166 -11.67 11.02 -3.67
CA PRO A 166 -10.65 10.00 -3.54
C PRO A 166 -11.16 8.63 -4.03
N LEU A 167 -10.25 7.84 -4.60
CA LEU A 167 -10.47 6.42 -4.81
C LEU A 167 -10.27 5.71 -3.47
N VAL A 168 -11.26 4.92 -3.05
CA VAL A 168 -11.19 4.11 -1.84
C VAL A 168 -11.37 2.63 -2.16
N TYR A 169 -10.91 1.78 -1.24
CA TYR A 169 -11.12 0.33 -1.29
C TYR A 169 -11.93 -0.10 -0.08
N PHE A 170 -13.03 -0.77 -0.33
CA PHE A 170 -13.93 -1.29 0.68
C PHE A 170 -14.56 -2.57 0.19
N ASP A 171 -14.65 -3.59 1.03
CA ASP A 171 -15.28 -4.88 0.75
C ASP A 171 -14.85 -5.49 -0.60
N ARG A 172 -13.53 -5.51 -0.85
CA ARG A 172 -12.90 -6.04 -2.09
C ARG A 172 -13.28 -5.27 -3.37
N ALA A 173 -13.78 -4.05 -3.25
CA ALA A 173 -14.17 -3.24 -4.38
C ALA A 173 -13.57 -1.82 -4.31
N TYR A 174 -13.23 -1.27 -5.47
CA TYR A 174 -12.96 0.15 -5.59
C TYR A 174 -14.27 0.93 -5.54
N ALA A 175 -14.30 1.98 -4.74
CA ALA A 175 -15.44 2.84 -4.56
C ALA A 175 -15.02 4.32 -4.51
N ALA A 176 -15.99 5.20 -4.56
CA ALA A 176 -15.84 6.62 -4.30
C ALA A 176 -16.83 7.03 -3.22
N PRO A 177 -16.43 7.85 -2.24
CA PRO A 177 -17.36 8.38 -1.25
C PRO A 177 -18.46 9.18 -1.94
N LYS A 178 -19.73 8.90 -1.60
CA LYS A 178 -20.88 9.69 -2.06
C LYS A 178 -21.17 10.77 -1.03
N GLY A 179 -21.35 12.01 -1.48
CA GLY A 179 -21.91 13.09 -0.65
C GLY A 179 -21.00 13.52 0.50
N LEU A 180 -19.73 13.79 0.22
CA LEU A 180 -18.98 14.70 1.06
C LEU A 180 -19.60 16.09 0.86
N GLY A 181 -20.77 16.30 1.48
CA GLY A 181 -21.28 17.64 1.71
C GLY A 181 -20.15 18.41 2.39
N GLY A 182 -19.88 19.62 1.90
CA GLY A 182 -18.69 20.38 2.25
C GLY A 182 -18.37 20.31 3.75
N VAL A 183 -17.12 20.04 4.07
CA VAL A 183 -16.59 20.26 5.40
C VAL A 183 -16.79 21.74 5.67
N PRO A 184 -17.51 22.14 6.74
CA PRO A 184 -17.57 23.55 7.12
C PRO A 184 -16.15 24.04 7.35
N SER A 185 -15.81 25.13 6.71
CA SER A 185 -14.54 25.86 6.89
C SER A 185 -14.34 26.31 8.33
#